data_3a28d06f60a3889cc90d4f5f33f68ac7
#
_entry.id   3a28d06f60a3889cc90d4f5f33f68ac7
#
_cell.length_a   1.000
_cell.length_b   1.000
_cell.length_c   1.000
_cell.angle_alpha   90.00
_cell.angle_beta   90.00
_cell.angle_gamma   90.00
#
_symmetry.space_group_name_H-M   'P 1'
#
loop_
_entity.id
_entity.type
_entity.pdbx_description
1 polymer ?
#
loop_
_entity_poly.entity_id
_entity_poly.type
_entity_poly.pdbx_seq_one_letter_code
_entity_poly.pdbx_strand_id
1 'polypeptide(L)'
;MLWRRMTLVALLAVGIAAMTSSMKATAGENSSSVTFYKDVLPILQKNCQTCHRPGEIAPMSFMTYKDTRPWAKGIKTAAVSRQMPPWFADPNYGHFVNERTLSDAAIRTLVAWADGGAVEGDAKDAPPPVKFVDGWSIKPDMVIEMPQDVQLPATGTINYKNILVKVNFPEDRWVVAADLRPGNNQVVHHMRANVRPPDSDFMRNAVPGVAYDDGDPAMGRKDAGIDLLGKFNPGLGAQDFSLFESAKFVPKGSDIVFNMHYTATGKETTDRSRLAIVFAKNPPKYRYYVDEGPTAGNLAIPAGDPNAEVVSEMTAQIDTQLVYMQPHMHLRGKDYEVRLIYPDGKMQTVFRTKWDFNWQIGVDLVKPIPIPKGTRVIGIAHFDNSANNKWNPDPTKLVFWGLQNWEEMQNCFMGYLIDPNFKEVRNIFKRSGPSLLPRSTSGPALSTLVIK
;
A
#
# COMPACT_ATOMS: atom_id res chain seq x y z
N MET A 1 -41.71 -22.52 -76.99
CA MET A 1 -41.72 -23.98 -77.18
C MET A 1 -41.86 -24.58 -75.82
N LEU A 2 -43.06 -24.91 -75.32
CA LEU A 2 -43.74 -26.20 -75.41
C LEU A 2 -42.86 -27.31 -74.81
N TRP A 3 -43.23 -28.05 -73.82
CA TRP A 3 -44.42 -28.83 -73.41
C TRP A 3 -44.22 -29.31 -71.97
N ARG A 4 -45.12 -29.11 -71.01
CA ARG A 4 -46.19 -30.05 -70.59
C ARG A 4 -45.68 -31.46 -70.19
N ARG A 5 -45.81 -31.84 -68.93
CA ARG A 5 -46.75 -32.90 -68.51
C ARG A 5 -46.92 -33.00 -67.00
N MET A 6 -48.16 -32.95 -66.59
CA MET A 6 -48.72 -33.40 -65.29
C MET A 6 -48.69 -34.91 -65.19
N THR A 7 -48.67 -35.39 -63.94
CA THR A 7 -49.45 -36.49 -63.34
C THR A 7 -48.67 -36.97 -62.10
N LEU A 8 -49.21 -37.43 -61.02
CA LEU A 8 -50.48 -37.82 -60.46
C LEU A 8 -50.34 -37.95 -58.92
N VAL A 9 -51.42 -37.73 -58.23
CA VAL A 9 -51.70 -37.88 -56.82
C VAL A 9 -51.52 -39.33 -56.34
N ALA A 10 -50.91 -39.55 -55.16
CA ALA A 10 -51.24 -40.66 -54.29
C ALA A 10 -51.14 -40.24 -52.82
N LEU A 11 -52.31 -40.15 -52.19
CA LEU A 11 -52.49 -40.04 -50.73
C LEU A 11 -52.02 -41.30 -50.05
N LEU A 12 -51.10 -41.18 -49.09
CA LEU A 12 -50.90 -42.19 -48.03
C LEU A 12 -50.96 -41.45 -46.69
N ALA A 13 -52.10 -41.60 -46.03
CA ALA A 13 -52.27 -41.25 -44.63
C ALA A 13 -51.60 -42.29 -43.79
N VAL A 14 -50.49 -41.94 -43.10
CA VAL A 14 -49.90 -42.72 -42.03
C VAL A 14 -49.96 -41.88 -40.77
N GLY A 15 -50.73 -42.39 -39.80
CA GLY A 15 -50.94 -41.79 -38.50
C GLY A 15 -49.64 -41.70 -37.69
N ILE A 16 -49.26 -40.48 -37.31
CA ILE A 16 -48.23 -40.24 -36.32
C ILE A 16 -48.92 -40.15 -34.96
N ALA A 17 -48.85 -41.23 -34.18
CA ALA A 17 -49.19 -41.21 -32.79
C ALA A 17 -48.21 -40.28 -32.06
N ALA A 18 -48.71 -39.15 -31.60
CA ALA A 18 -47.95 -38.23 -30.75
C ALA A 18 -47.68 -38.90 -29.41
N MET A 19 -46.48 -39.49 -29.23
CA MET A 19 -45.93 -39.78 -27.92
C MET A 19 -45.49 -38.45 -27.30
N THR A 20 -46.34 -37.88 -26.51
CA THR A 20 -45.95 -36.83 -25.56
C THR A 20 -45.12 -37.47 -24.45
N SER A 21 -43.81 -37.63 -24.66
CA SER A 21 -42.87 -37.86 -23.58
C SER A 21 -42.85 -36.62 -22.70
N SER A 22 -43.56 -36.71 -21.59
CA SER A 22 -43.46 -35.76 -20.49
C SER A 22 -42.02 -35.83 -19.98
N MET A 23 -41.12 -34.98 -20.49
CA MET A 23 -39.86 -34.72 -19.85
C MET A 23 -40.18 -34.10 -18.48
N LYS A 24 -40.25 -34.92 -17.43
CA LYS A 24 -40.05 -34.45 -16.07
C LYS A 24 -38.68 -33.78 -16.09
N ALA A 25 -38.70 -32.44 -16.08
CA ALA A 25 -37.54 -31.70 -15.68
C ALA A 25 -37.16 -32.22 -14.29
N THR A 26 -36.13 -33.02 -14.20
CA THR A 26 -35.44 -33.28 -12.96
C THR A 26 -35.05 -31.90 -12.44
N ALA A 27 -35.78 -31.46 -11.40
CA ALA A 27 -35.38 -30.32 -10.62
C ALA A 27 -33.89 -30.52 -10.28
N GLY A 28 -33.08 -29.64 -10.82
CA GLY A 28 -31.63 -29.67 -10.62
C GLY A 28 -31.32 -29.89 -9.14
N GLU A 29 -30.26 -30.62 -8.92
CA GLU A 29 -29.62 -30.82 -7.63
C GLU A 29 -29.75 -29.54 -6.80
N ASN A 30 -30.14 -29.70 -5.54
CA ASN A 30 -30.11 -28.64 -4.51
C ASN A 30 -28.72 -28.02 -4.48
N SER A 31 -28.45 -27.05 -5.34
CA SER A 31 -27.35 -26.14 -5.12
C SER A 31 -27.73 -25.39 -3.84
N SER A 32 -27.20 -25.82 -2.71
CA SER A 32 -27.39 -25.13 -1.46
C SER A 32 -27.12 -23.66 -1.73
N SER A 33 -28.14 -22.82 -1.60
CA SER A 33 -28.01 -21.39 -1.87
C SER A 33 -26.87 -20.85 -1.00
N VAL A 34 -25.95 -20.09 -1.60
CA VAL A 34 -24.87 -19.44 -0.86
C VAL A 34 -25.46 -18.49 0.17
N THR A 35 -25.07 -18.65 1.42
CA THR A 35 -25.62 -17.87 2.55
C THR A 35 -24.56 -17.04 3.24
N PHE A 36 -25.02 -16.01 3.96
CA PHE A 36 -24.10 -15.09 4.65
C PHE A 36 -23.29 -15.83 5.73
N TYR A 37 -23.97 -16.49 6.66
CA TYR A 37 -23.26 -17.06 7.83
C TYR A 37 -22.32 -18.19 7.45
N LYS A 38 -22.74 -19.08 6.56
CA LYS A 38 -21.95 -20.25 6.17
C LYS A 38 -20.81 -19.92 5.21
N ASP A 39 -21.09 -19.10 4.19
CA ASP A 39 -20.21 -19.01 3.04
C ASP A 39 -19.51 -17.63 2.94
N VAL A 40 -20.20 -16.54 3.25
CA VAL A 40 -19.73 -15.19 3.05
C VAL A 40 -18.97 -14.65 4.28
N LEU A 41 -19.52 -14.85 5.47
CA LEU A 41 -18.92 -14.35 6.71
C LEU A 41 -17.47 -14.83 6.92
N PRO A 42 -17.10 -16.10 6.65
CA PRO A 42 -15.69 -16.52 6.73
C PRO A 42 -14.77 -15.74 5.80
N ILE A 43 -15.25 -15.41 4.58
CA ILE A 43 -14.47 -14.59 3.62
C ILE A 43 -14.30 -13.18 4.15
N LEU A 44 -15.37 -12.58 4.67
CA LEU A 44 -15.34 -11.21 5.22
C LEU A 44 -14.44 -11.13 6.45
N GLN A 45 -14.52 -12.08 7.36
CA GLN A 45 -13.66 -12.16 8.54
C GLN A 45 -12.18 -12.20 8.18
N LYS A 46 -11.83 -13.02 7.20
CA LYS A 46 -10.45 -13.20 6.78
C LYS A 46 -9.89 -11.99 6.03
N ASN A 47 -10.71 -11.34 5.16
CA ASN A 47 -10.17 -10.44 4.14
C ASN A 47 -10.70 -9.00 4.23
N CYS A 48 -11.78 -8.73 4.98
CA CYS A 48 -12.47 -7.45 4.91
C CYS A 48 -12.63 -6.75 6.27
N GLN A 49 -12.96 -7.52 7.34
CA GLN A 49 -13.33 -6.95 8.63
C GLN A 49 -12.18 -6.25 9.35
N THR A 50 -10.94 -6.47 8.96
CA THR A 50 -9.79 -5.71 9.50
C THR A 50 -9.97 -4.20 9.27
N CYS A 51 -10.55 -3.81 8.14
CA CYS A 51 -10.81 -2.40 7.78
C CYS A 51 -12.30 -2.05 7.86
N HIS A 52 -13.21 -2.99 7.53
CA HIS A 52 -14.66 -2.79 7.49
C HIS A 52 -15.31 -3.15 8.82
N ARG A 53 -14.99 -2.40 9.87
CA ARG A 53 -15.58 -2.49 11.22
C ARG A 53 -15.67 -1.12 11.87
N PRO A 54 -16.48 -0.93 12.90
CA PRO A 54 -16.57 0.35 13.61
C PRO A 54 -15.23 0.83 14.13
N GLY A 55 -14.94 2.13 13.95
CA GLY A 55 -13.69 2.76 14.41
C GLY A 55 -12.49 2.59 13.47
N GLU A 56 -12.62 1.85 12.36
CA GLU A 56 -11.58 1.69 11.35
C GLU A 56 -11.84 2.56 10.11
N ILE A 57 -10.91 2.49 9.13
CA ILE A 57 -10.88 3.41 7.99
C ILE A 57 -12.09 3.29 7.05
N ALA A 58 -12.67 2.09 6.91
CA ALA A 58 -13.78 1.90 5.97
C ALA A 58 -15.08 2.53 6.48
N PRO A 59 -15.83 3.24 5.60
CA PRO A 59 -17.05 3.94 6.01
C PRO A 59 -18.23 3.01 6.31
N MET A 60 -18.16 1.72 5.92
CA MET A 60 -19.20 0.72 6.20
C MET A 60 -18.63 -0.45 6.98
N SER A 61 -19.44 -1.01 7.85
CA SER A 61 -19.12 -2.21 8.63
C SER A 61 -19.61 -3.48 7.93
N PHE A 62 -18.80 -4.55 7.97
CA PHE A 62 -19.17 -5.88 7.50
C PHE A 62 -19.17 -6.90 8.66
N MET A 63 -19.41 -6.44 9.86
CA MET A 63 -19.40 -7.28 11.06
C MET A 63 -20.65 -8.14 11.20
N THR A 64 -21.81 -7.66 10.74
CA THR A 64 -23.10 -8.36 10.83
C THR A 64 -23.77 -8.50 9.46
N TYR A 65 -24.71 -9.44 9.35
CA TYR A 65 -25.53 -9.56 8.14
C TYR A 65 -26.28 -8.26 7.83
N LYS A 66 -26.91 -7.66 8.85
CA LYS A 66 -27.67 -6.43 8.71
C LYS A 66 -26.82 -5.28 8.14
N ASP A 67 -25.59 -5.15 8.59
CA ASP A 67 -24.67 -4.11 8.12
C ASP A 67 -24.15 -4.42 6.71
N THR A 68 -23.95 -5.70 6.39
CA THR A 68 -23.31 -6.15 5.13
C THR A 68 -24.28 -6.22 3.97
N ARG A 69 -25.51 -6.71 4.20
CA ARG A 69 -26.51 -6.97 3.14
C ARG A 69 -26.76 -5.78 2.21
N PRO A 70 -26.91 -4.54 2.68
CA PRO A 70 -27.10 -3.39 1.82
C PRO A 70 -26.00 -3.18 0.78
N TRP A 71 -24.79 -3.67 1.08
CA TRP A 71 -23.58 -3.54 0.27
C TRP A 71 -23.30 -4.72 -0.65
N ALA A 72 -24.16 -5.75 -0.70
CA ALA A 72 -23.92 -7.00 -1.42
C ALA A 72 -23.49 -6.76 -2.89
N LYS A 73 -24.20 -5.86 -3.62
CA LYS A 73 -23.84 -5.50 -4.99
C LYS A 73 -22.51 -4.76 -5.07
N GLY A 74 -22.23 -3.86 -4.14
CA GLY A 74 -20.96 -3.14 -4.04
C GLY A 74 -19.79 -4.08 -3.75
N ILE A 75 -19.97 -5.03 -2.83
CA ILE A 75 -18.99 -6.09 -2.50
C ILE A 75 -18.69 -6.92 -3.75
N LYS A 76 -19.72 -7.38 -4.48
CA LYS A 76 -19.55 -8.10 -5.74
C LYS A 76 -18.71 -7.29 -6.73
N THR A 77 -19.12 -6.04 -7.00
CA THR A 77 -18.41 -5.17 -7.97
C THR A 77 -16.94 -4.99 -7.57
N ALA A 78 -16.68 -4.65 -6.31
CA ALA A 78 -15.33 -4.40 -5.82
C ALA A 78 -14.44 -5.67 -5.83
N ALA A 79 -15.02 -6.84 -5.52
CA ALA A 79 -14.31 -8.11 -5.56
C ALA A 79 -13.99 -8.56 -7.00
N VAL A 80 -14.95 -8.46 -7.92
CA VAL A 80 -14.76 -8.84 -9.34
C VAL A 80 -13.74 -7.93 -10.03
N SER A 81 -13.80 -6.63 -9.77
CA SER A 81 -12.83 -5.66 -10.31
C SER A 81 -11.48 -5.68 -9.57
N ARG A 82 -11.33 -6.52 -8.53
CA ARG A 82 -10.14 -6.61 -7.66
C ARG A 82 -9.73 -5.26 -7.02
N GLN A 83 -10.69 -4.35 -6.84
CA GLN A 83 -10.47 -3.12 -6.08
C GLN A 83 -10.40 -3.37 -4.56
N MET A 84 -11.10 -4.42 -4.09
CA MET A 84 -11.09 -4.84 -2.68
C MET A 84 -10.88 -6.35 -2.55
N PRO A 85 -10.03 -6.76 -1.57
CA PRO A 85 -9.12 -5.92 -0.79
C PRO A 85 -8.11 -5.19 -1.69
N PRO A 86 -7.63 -3.99 -1.32
CA PRO A 86 -6.65 -3.27 -2.13
C PRO A 86 -5.34 -4.07 -2.18
N TRP A 87 -4.99 -4.51 -3.38
CA TRP A 87 -3.76 -5.23 -3.67
C TRP A 87 -3.45 -5.15 -5.16
N PHE A 88 -2.36 -4.49 -5.53
CA PHE A 88 -2.07 -4.14 -6.91
C PHE A 88 -0.74 -4.70 -7.42
N ALA A 89 0.00 -5.45 -6.57
CA ALA A 89 1.22 -6.14 -6.97
C ALA A 89 0.94 -7.14 -8.09
N ASP A 90 1.80 -7.13 -9.11
CA ASP A 90 1.73 -8.09 -10.21
C ASP A 90 2.15 -9.47 -9.70
N PRO A 91 1.29 -10.50 -9.80
CA PRO A 91 1.56 -11.83 -9.24
C PRO A 91 2.76 -12.55 -9.89
N ASN A 92 3.26 -12.05 -11.03
CA ASN A 92 4.43 -12.61 -11.70
C ASN A 92 5.76 -12.15 -11.08
N TYR A 93 5.74 -11.15 -10.20
CA TYR A 93 6.93 -10.54 -9.62
C TYR A 93 6.86 -10.46 -8.10
N GLY A 94 7.63 -11.32 -7.45
CA GLY A 94 7.70 -11.41 -5.99
C GLY A 94 6.63 -12.29 -5.35
N HIS A 95 6.87 -12.65 -4.10
CA HIS A 95 5.92 -13.34 -3.22
C HIS A 95 5.95 -12.65 -1.85
N PHE A 96 4.78 -12.34 -1.32
CA PHE A 96 4.65 -11.45 -0.18
C PHE A 96 3.89 -12.10 0.97
N VAL A 97 4.38 -11.90 2.20
CA VAL A 97 3.75 -12.42 3.43
C VAL A 97 2.38 -11.79 3.65
N ASN A 98 2.26 -10.51 3.32
CA ASN A 98 1.06 -9.71 3.53
C ASN A 98 0.14 -9.61 2.30
N GLU A 99 0.21 -10.59 1.39
CA GLU A 99 -0.68 -10.66 0.22
C GLU A 99 -2.15 -10.72 0.62
N ARG A 100 -2.98 -9.89 -0.03
CA ARG A 100 -4.41 -9.73 0.26
C ARG A 100 -5.32 -10.14 -0.89
N THR A 101 -4.79 -10.79 -1.91
CA THR A 101 -5.55 -11.21 -3.08
C THR A 101 -6.66 -12.19 -2.70
N LEU A 102 -7.90 -11.92 -3.10
CA LEU A 102 -8.99 -12.89 -2.99
C LEU A 102 -8.78 -14.03 -3.98
N SER A 103 -8.98 -15.25 -3.52
CA SER A 103 -9.04 -16.40 -4.42
C SER A 103 -10.26 -16.32 -5.34
N ASP A 104 -10.15 -16.90 -6.54
CA ASP A 104 -11.27 -16.94 -7.49
C ASP A 104 -12.50 -17.66 -6.89
N ALA A 105 -12.29 -18.64 -6.01
CA ALA A 105 -13.37 -19.30 -5.29
C ALA A 105 -14.10 -18.31 -4.36
N ALA A 106 -13.37 -17.51 -3.59
CA ALA A 106 -13.97 -16.48 -2.73
C ALA A 106 -14.75 -15.45 -3.54
N ILE A 107 -14.21 -15.01 -4.68
CA ILE A 107 -14.92 -14.08 -5.59
C ILE A 107 -16.20 -14.71 -6.10
N ARG A 108 -16.17 -15.95 -6.59
CA ARG A 108 -17.38 -16.66 -7.04
C ARG A 108 -18.43 -16.77 -5.94
N THR A 109 -18.05 -17.07 -4.70
CA THR A 109 -18.95 -17.14 -3.55
C THR A 109 -19.63 -15.78 -3.29
N LEU A 110 -18.87 -14.69 -3.28
CA LEU A 110 -19.40 -13.33 -3.08
C LEU A 110 -20.36 -12.94 -4.23
N VAL A 111 -20.04 -13.30 -5.46
CA VAL A 111 -20.90 -13.08 -6.64
C VAL A 111 -22.19 -13.86 -6.51
N ALA A 112 -22.10 -15.18 -6.25
CA ALA A 112 -23.28 -16.04 -6.12
C ALA A 112 -24.21 -15.59 -4.98
N TRP A 113 -23.65 -15.16 -3.86
CA TRP A 113 -24.43 -14.59 -2.76
C TRP A 113 -25.17 -13.32 -3.16
N ALA A 114 -24.46 -12.37 -3.77
CA ALA A 114 -25.06 -11.09 -4.18
C ALA A 114 -26.16 -11.28 -5.23
N ASP A 115 -25.95 -12.17 -6.20
CA ASP A 115 -26.91 -12.46 -7.29
C ASP A 115 -28.07 -13.34 -6.81
N GLY A 116 -27.85 -14.20 -5.81
CA GLY A 116 -28.86 -15.04 -5.16
C GLY A 116 -29.76 -14.31 -4.16
N GLY A 117 -29.73 -12.97 -4.11
CA GLY A 117 -30.59 -12.16 -3.22
C GLY A 117 -30.00 -11.89 -1.84
N ALA A 118 -28.71 -12.16 -1.64
CA ALA A 118 -27.98 -11.94 -0.42
C ALA A 118 -28.65 -12.61 0.80
N VAL A 119 -28.88 -13.93 0.71
CA VAL A 119 -29.56 -14.74 1.73
C VAL A 119 -28.76 -14.78 3.03
N GLU A 120 -29.43 -14.66 4.17
CA GLU A 120 -28.81 -14.65 5.50
C GLU A 120 -28.27 -16.03 5.91
N GLY A 121 -29.08 -17.06 5.77
CA GLY A 121 -28.78 -18.42 6.26
C GLY A 121 -29.07 -18.63 7.74
N ASP A 122 -28.66 -19.79 8.28
CA ASP A 122 -28.81 -20.09 9.70
C ASP A 122 -27.63 -19.52 10.50
N ALA A 123 -27.91 -18.77 11.54
CA ALA A 123 -26.90 -18.18 12.41
C ALA A 123 -26.00 -19.23 13.11
N LYS A 124 -26.47 -20.49 13.21
CA LYS A 124 -25.66 -21.60 13.75
C LYS A 124 -24.47 -21.96 12.87
N ASP A 125 -24.54 -21.65 11.57
CA ASP A 125 -23.46 -21.89 10.62
C ASP A 125 -22.36 -20.82 10.71
N ALA A 126 -22.55 -19.78 11.52
CA ALA A 126 -21.57 -18.71 11.66
C ALA A 126 -20.26 -19.20 12.29
N PRO A 127 -19.10 -18.86 11.70
CA PRO A 127 -17.83 -19.11 12.36
C PRO A 127 -17.72 -18.29 13.66
N PRO A 128 -16.85 -18.69 14.59
CA PRO A 128 -16.59 -17.87 15.78
C PRO A 128 -16.23 -16.44 15.40
N PRO A 129 -16.75 -15.44 16.16
CA PRO A 129 -16.42 -14.04 15.91
C PRO A 129 -14.91 -13.79 15.99
N VAL A 130 -14.38 -12.98 15.06
CA VAL A 130 -13.02 -12.48 15.16
C VAL A 130 -12.93 -11.50 16.31
N LYS A 131 -12.04 -11.77 17.25
CA LYS A 131 -11.75 -10.83 18.34
C LYS A 131 -10.73 -9.81 17.82
N PHE A 132 -11.18 -8.60 17.59
CA PHE A 132 -10.31 -7.46 17.33
C PHE A 132 -9.86 -6.88 18.66
N VAL A 133 -8.57 -6.55 18.73
CA VAL A 133 -8.03 -5.88 19.92
C VAL A 133 -8.44 -4.41 19.83
N ASP A 134 -9.16 -3.93 20.83
CA ASP A 134 -9.44 -2.51 20.99
C ASP A 134 -8.11 -1.79 21.29
N GLY A 135 -7.78 -0.80 20.46
CA GLY A 135 -6.53 -0.08 20.60
C GLY A 135 -5.38 -0.70 19.79
N TRP A 136 -4.30 -1.10 20.46
CA TRP A 136 -3.08 -1.58 19.81
C TRP A 136 -3.24 -2.98 19.24
N SER A 137 -2.72 -3.20 18.01
CA SER A 137 -2.64 -4.55 17.41
C SER A 137 -1.47 -5.37 17.94
N ILE A 138 -0.58 -4.75 18.70
CA ILE A 138 0.55 -5.36 19.41
C ILE A 138 0.37 -5.17 20.92
N LYS A 139 1.04 -5.99 21.73
CA LYS A 139 1.15 -5.75 23.17
C LYS A 139 2.37 -4.85 23.42
N PRO A 140 2.20 -3.54 23.63
CA PRO A 140 3.31 -2.62 23.70
C PRO A 140 4.08 -2.75 25.03
N ASP A 141 5.41 -2.61 24.93
CA ASP A 141 6.26 -2.38 26.10
C ASP A 141 6.34 -0.88 26.45
N MET A 142 6.16 -0.01 25.43
CA MET A 142 6.15 1.44 25.60
C MET A 142 5.17 2.09 24.64
N VAL A 143 4.47 3.12 25.12
CA VAL A 143 3.63 4.00 24.31
C VAL A 143 4.18 5.42 24.41
N ILE A 144 4.39 6.03 23.23
CA ILE A 144 4.87 7.40 23.07
C ILE A 144 3.76 8.21 22.43
N GLU A 145 3.30 9.25 23.12
CA GLU A 145 2.19 10.11 22.68
C GLU A 145 2.71 11.52 22.40
N MET A 146 2.12 12.22 21.45
CA MET A 146 2.38 13.63 21.25
C MET A 146 2.07 14.40 22.55
N PRO A 147 2.95 15.33 22.98
CA PRO A 147 2.79 15.99 24.28
C PRO A 147 1.54 16.87 24.36
N GLN A 148 1.08 17.39 23.23
CA GLN A 148 -0.10 18.27 23.15
C GLN A 148 -0.87 18.04 21.84
N ASP A 149 -2.10 18.55 21.82
CA ASP A 149 -2.97 18.51 20.65
C ASP A 149 -2.43 19.44 19.55
N VAL A 150 -2.43 18.95 18.32
CA VAL A 150 -2.17 19.74 17.11
C VAL A 150 -3.50 20.32 16.65
N GLN A 151 -3.60 21.65 16.59
CA GLN A 151 -4.78 22.35 16.09
C GLN A 151 -4.80 22.32 14.56
N LEU A 152 -5.94 21.95 13.97
CA LEU A 152 -6.11 21.78 12.54
C LEU A 152 -7.25 22.66 12.03
N PRO A 153 -7.04 23.42 10.93
CA PRO A 153 -8.07 24.29 10.36
C PRO A 153 -9.17 23.50 9.68
N ALA A 154 -10.34 24.11 9.58
CA ALA A 154 -11.50 23.53 8.89
C ALA A 154 -11.26 23.31 7.39
N THR A 155 -10.50 24.21 6.75
CA THR A 155 -10.32 24.25 5.29
C THR A 155 -8.89 24.68 4.93
N GLY A 156 -8.53 24.49 3.65
CA GLY A 156 -7.24 24.85 3.12
C GLY A 156 -6.23 23.72 3.13
N THR A 157 -5.06 23.99 2.56
CA THR A 157 -3.94 23.05 2.52
C THR A 157 -3.21 23.09 3.86
N ILE A 158 -2.96 21.91 4.42
CA ILE A 158 -2.17 21.75 5.64
C ILE A 158 -0.81 21.20 5.24
N ASN A 159 0.25 21.96 5.52
CA ASN A 159 1.62 21.51 5.29
C ASN A 159 1.95 20.33 6.21
N TYR A 160 2.94 19.52 5.80
CA TYR A 160 3.48 18.49 6.69
C TYR A 160 3.93 19.11 8.01
N LYS A 161 3.55 18.49 9.11
CA LYS A 161 3.92 18.90 10.47
C LYS A 161 4.95 17.94 11.04
N ASN A 162 5.99 18.47 11.65
CA ASN A 162 6.99 17.71 12.39
C ASN A 162 6.90 18.06 13.86
N ILE A 163 6.73 17.06 14.72
CA ILE A 163 6.55 17.22 16.16
C ILE A 163 7.62 16.42 16.89
N LEU A 164 8.49 17.12 17.62
CA LEU A 164 9.51 16.48 18.46
C LEU A 164 8.87 16.03 19.77
N VAL A 165 9.04 14.73 20.07
CA VAL A 165 8.67 14.14 21.36
C VAL A 165 9.94 13.72 22.09
N LYS A 166 10.20 14.34 23.24
CA LYS A 166 11.33 14.00 24.08
C LYS A 166 11.10 12.68 24.79
N VAL A 167 11.90 11.67 24.45
CA VAL A 167 11.90 10.35 25.07
C VAL A 167 13.18 10.14 25.83
N ASN A 168 14.30 10.56 25.26
CA ASN A 168 15.64 10.41 25.82
C ASN A 168 15.87 8.95 26.27
N PHE A 169 15.80 8.01 25.33
CA PHE A 169 15.93 6.59 25.63
C PHE A 169 17.12 6.33 26.57
N PRO A 170 16.90 5.66 27.71
CA PRO A 170 17.94 5.54 28.77
C PRO A 170 19.11 4.64 28.37
N GLU A 171 18.92 3.79 27.37
CA GLU A 171 19.89 2.84 26.84
C GLU A 171 19.61 2.52 25.37
N ASP A 172 20.56 1.88 24.68
CA ASP A 172 20.34 1.34 23.34
C ASP A 172 19.21 0.30 23.36
N ARG A 173 18.29 0.38 22.40
CA ARG A 173 17.14 -0.53 22.29
C ARG A 173 17.02 -1.13 20.91
N TRP A 174 16.55 -2.35 20.90
CA TRP A 174 16.11 -3.03 19.68
C TRP A 174 14.60 -3.13 19.69
N VAL A 175 13.93 -2.66 18.62
CA VAL A 175 12.48 -2.65 18.47
C VAL A 175 12.07 -3.68 17.43
N VAL A 176 11.23 -4.64 17.83
CA VAL A 176 10.73 -5.72 16.95
C VAL A 176 9.37 -5.42 16.34
N ALA A 177 8.60 -4.51 16.91
CA ALA A 177 7.31 -4.10 16.32
C ALA A 177 6.98 -2.66 16.68
N ALA A 178 6.26 -1.99 15.76
CA ALA A 178 5.74 -0.65 15.96
C ALA A 178 4.31 -0.56 15.42
N ASP A 179 3.42 0.12 16.17
CA ASP A 179 2.04 0.41 15.79
C ASP A 179 1.77 1.90 15.99
N LEU A 180 1.42 2.61 14.93
CA LEU A 180 1.06 4.02 14.98
C LEU A 180 -0.46 4.15 14.92
N ARG A 181 -1.02 4.92 15.83
CA ARG A 181 -2.45 5.18 15.92
C ARG A 181 -2.73 6.68 15.86
N PRO A 182 -3.48 7.14 14.85
CA PRO A 182 -4.03 8.49 14.83
C PRO A 182 -4.85 8.75 16.09
N GLY A 183 -4.76 9.95 16.63
CA GLY A 183 -5.72 10.45 17.59
C GLY A 183 -7.07 10.75 16.93
N ASN A 184 -7.01 11.19 15.67
CA ASN A 184 -8.17 11.51 14.86
C ASN A 184 -8.04 10.92 13.44
N ASN A 185 -8.69 9.77 13.21
CA ASN A 185 -8.67 9.06 11.93
C ASN A 185 -9.31 9.82 10.76
N GLN A 186 -10.08 10.89 11.03
CA GLN A 186 -10.74 11.66 9.98
C GLN A 186 -9.80 12.65 9.30
N VAL A 187 -8.76 13.08 9.99
CA VAL A 187 -7.85 14.14 9.52
C VAL A 187 -6.43 13.66 9.27
N VAL A 188 -5.99 12.55 9.86
CA VAL A 188 -4.67 11.99 9.63
C VAL A 188 -4.68 11.14 8.35
N HIS A 189 -4.10 11.67 7.26
CA HIS A 189 -3.97 10.94 6.01
C HIS A 189 -2.88 9.86 6.12
N HIS A 190 -1.68 10.24 6.55
CA HIS A 190 -0.62 9.33 6.94
C HIS A 190 0.32 9.98 7.96
N MET A 191 1.07 9.16 8.68
CA MET A 191 2.10 9.64 9.60
C MET A 191 3.29 8.68 9.68
N ARG A 192 4.41 9.22 10.11
CA ARG A 192 5.65 8.50 10.37
C ARG A 192 6.15 8.84 11.75
N ALA A 193 6.78 7.88 12.41
CA ALA A 193 7.57 8.10 13.61
C ALA A 193 9.04 7.79 13.27
N ASN A 194 9.90 8.78 13.45
CA ASN A 194 11.32 8.67 13.15
C ASN A 194 12.12 8.71 14.44
N VAL A 195 13.14 7.86 14.52
CA VAL A 195 14.16 7.93 15.57
C VAL A 195 15.07 9.10 15.26
N ARG A 196 15.18 10.03 16.18
CA ARG A 196 16.13 11.13 16.13
C ARG A 196 17.29 10.85 17.08
N PRO A 197 18.49 10.50 16.60
CA PRO A 197 19.65 10.29 17.44
C PRO A 197 20.05 11.54 18.23
N PRO A 198 20.78 11.41 19.36
CA PRO A 198 21.13 12.55 20.20
C PRO A 198 22.08 13.56 19.52
N ASP A 199 22.89 13.10 18.58
CA ASP A 199 23.84 13.90 17.79
C ASP A 199 23.24 14.51 16.52
N SER A 200 21.95 14.23 16.22
CA SER A 200 21.26 14.78 15.05
C SER A 200 21.04 16.29 15.14
N ASP A 201 21.30 17.00 14.03
CA ASP A 201 20.98 18.44 13.90
C ASP A 201 19.50 18.68 13.63
N PHE A 202 18.78 17.66 13.15
CA PHE A 202 17.36 17.79 12.86
C PHE A 202 16.55 18.04 14.13
N MET A 203 15.78 19.11 14.13
CA MET A 203 14.96 19.57 15.25
C MET A 203 15.74 19.77 16.58
N ARG A 204 17.04 20.07 16.50
CA ARG A 204 17.87 20.29 17.69
C ARG A 204 17.37 21.41 18.58
N ASN A 205 16.91 22.50 17.95
CA ASN A 205 16.40 23.70 18.61
C ASN A 205 14.89 23.78 18.67
N ALA A 206 14.19 22.72 18.24
CA ALA A 206 12.74 22.69 18.27
C ALA A 206 12.22 22.53 19.69
N VAL A 207 11.16 23.24 20.01
CA VAL A 207 10.43 23.10 21.28
C VAL A 207 9.60 21.80 21.21
N PRO A 208 9.78 20.87 22.16
CA PRO A 208 9.02 19.63 22.16
C PRO A 208 7.50 19.87 22.15
N GLY A 209 6.78 19.09 21.36
CA GLY A 209 5.34 19.17 21.21
C GLY A 209 4.82 20.23 20.24
N VAL A 210 5.64 21.22 19.88
CA VAL A 210 5.26 22.22 18.87
C VAL A 210 5.27 21.56 17.49
N ALA A 211 4.23 21.84 16.69
CA ALA A 211 4.09 21.36 15.32
C ALA A 211 4.73 22.36 14.33
N TYR A 212 5.88 21.99 13.77
CA TYR A 212 6.62 22.80 12.80
C TYR A 212 6.27 22.37 11.38
N ASP A 213 6.12 23.34 10.47
CA ASP A 213 5.99 23.07 9.04
C ASP A 213 7.30 22.55 8.44
N ASP A 214 7.22 21.72 7.40
CA ASP A 214 8.40 21.34 6.64
C ASP A 214 9.06 22.60 6.06
N GLY A 215 10.39 22.73 6.27
CA GLY A 215 11.16 23.90 5.87
C GLY A 215 11.20 25.01 6.90
N ASP A 216 10.55 24.86 8.07
CA ASP A 216 10.70 25.83 9.16
C ASP A 216 12.17 25.88 9.62
N PRO A 217 12.77 27.08 9.76
CA PRO A 217 14.17 27.21 10.20
C PRO A 217 14.48 26.53 11.54
N ALA A 218 13.51 26.40 12.46
CA ALA A 218 13.68 25.73 13.73
C ALA A 218 13.94 24.22 13.59
N MET A 219 13.58 23.64 12.45
CA MET A 219 13.83 22.21 12.19
C MET A 219 15.29 21.88 11.92
N GLY A 220 16.09 22.84 11.49
CA GLY A 220 17.46 22.57 11.07
C GLY A 220 17.52 21.65 9.84
N ARG A 221 18.69 21.08 9.61
CA ARG A 221 18.90 20.16 8.47
C ARG A 221 18.53 18.73 8.87
N LYS A 222 17.63 18.10 8.10
CA LYS A 222 17.38 16.67 8.22
C LYS A 222 18.64 15.91 7.80
N ASP A 223 19.24 15.24 8.76
CA ASP A 223 20.43 14.43 8.50
C ASP A 223 20.05 12.96 8.20
N ALA A 224 20.99 12.22 7.60
CA ALA A 224 20.76 10.84 7.21
C ALA A 224 20.82 9.83 8.39
N GLY A 225 21.01 10.31 9.62
CA GLY A 225 20.99 9.46 10.84
C GLY A 225 19.59 9.14 11.34
N ILE A 226 18.57 9.77 10.77
CA ILE A 226 17.18 9.57 11.16
C ILE A 226 16.66 8.29 10.51
N ASP A 227 16.27 7.31 11.34
CA ASP A 227 15.70 6.04 10.89
C ASP A 227 14.17 6.05 11.08
N LEU A 228 13.44 5.57 10.10
CA LEU A 228 11.99 5.39 10.18
C LEU A 228 11.67 4.24 11.15
N LEU A 229 11.14 4.55 12.32
CA LEU A 229 10.76 3.55 13.32
C LEU A 229 9.41 2.91 13.00
N GLY A 230 8.47 3.69 12.50
CA GLY A 230 7.15 3.18 12.13
C GLY A 230 6.37 4.18 11.29
N LYS A 231 5.29 3.71 10.67
CA LYS A 231 4.39 4.53 9.85
C LYS A 231 2.96 4.05 9.95
N PHE A 232 2.05 4.96 9.67
CA PHE A 232 0.64 4.70 9.47
C PHE A 232 0.24 5.22 8.09
N ASN A 233 -0.41 4.35 7.33
CA ASN A 233 -1.16 4.68 6.13
C ASN A 233 -2.51 3.97 6.24
N PRO A 234 -3.58 4.46 5.63
CA PRO A 234 -4.85 3.75 5.58
C PRO A 234 -4.69 2.30 5.14
N GLY A 235 -5.18 1.37 5.95
CA GLY A 235 -5.06 -0.07 5.69
C GLY A 235 -3.74 -0.72 6.07
N LEU A 236 -2.75 0.03 6.57
CA LEU A 236 -1.52 -0.53 7.14
C LEU A 236 -1.75 -0.81 8.64
N GLY A 237 -1.48 -2.04 9.08
CA GLY A 237 -1.44 -2.43 10.49
C GLY A 237 -0.10 -2.15 11.15
N ALA A 238 0.09 -2.72 12.35
CA ALA A 238 1.40 -2.72 13.00
C ALA A 238 2.47 -3.32 12.09
N GLN A 239 3.67 -2.73 12.15
CA GLN A 239 4.83 -3.27 11.44
C GLN A 239 5.55 -4.26 12.34
N ASP A 240 5.85 -5.43 11.80
CA ASP A 240 6.67 -6.46 12.45
C ASP A 240 8.07 -6.47 11.84
N PHE A 241 9.07 -6.15 12.64
CA PHE A 241 10.47 -6.14 12.26
C PHE A 241 11.20 -7.41 12.71
N SER A 242 10.50 -8.33 13.40
CA SER A 242 11.09 -9.58 13.91
C SER A 242 11.25 -10.66 12.83
N LEU A 243 10.61 -10.47 11.68
CA LEU A 243 10.83 -11.33 10.53
C LEU A 243 12.34 -11.45 10.26
N PHE A 244 12.79 -12.68 9.98
CA PHE A 244 14.20 -12.96 9.70
C PHE A 244 15.16 -12.65 10.85
N GLU A 245 14.71 -12.78 12.10
CA GLU A 245 15.53 -12.54 13.31
C GLU A 245 16.10 -11.11 13.37
N SER A 246 15.33 -10.12 12.93
CA SER A 246 15.75 -8.72 12.83
C SER A 246 15.04 -7.80 13.81
N ALA A 247 15.58 -6.60 13.99
CA ALA A 247 14.97 -5.52 14.77
C ALA A 247 15.51 -4.16 14.33
N LYS A 248 14.77 -3.09 14.62
CA LYS A 248 15.22 -1.71 14.43
C LYS A 248 16.04 -1.24 15.61
N PHE A 249 17.09 -0.50 15.32
CA PHE A 249 17.99 0.03 16.35
C PHE A 249 17.56 1.45 16.77
N VAL A 250 17.46 1.65 18.08
CA VAL A 250 17.21 2.95 18.71
C VAL A 250 18.36 3.27 19.64
N PRO A 251 19.23 4.22 19.29
CA PRO A 251 20.37 4.60 20.14
C PRO A 251 19.91 5.21 21.47
N LYS A 252 20.70 5.01 22.52
CA LYS A 252 20.57 5.74 23.78
C LYS A 252 20.52 7.25 23.54
N GLY A 253 19.68 7.96 24.28
CA GLY A 253 19.51 9.43 24.17
C GLY A 253 18.70 9.88 22.97
N SER A 254 18.17 8.95 22.18
CA SER A 254 17.29 9.29 21.05
C SER A 254 15.95 9.85 21.50
N ASP A 255 15.38 10.67 20.66
CA ASP A 255 14.00 11.16 20.73
C ASP A 255 13.17 10.63 19.55
N ILE A 256 11.88 10.87 19.55
CA ILE A 256 10.98 10.54 18.45
C ILE A 256 10.49 11.82 17.77
N VAL A 257 10.47 11.82 16.44
CA VAL A 257 9.83 12.88 15.65
C VAL A 257 8.66 12.26 14.89
N PHE A 258 7.46 12.75 15.18
CA PHE A 258 6.29 12.48 14.36
C PHE A 258 6.30 13.41 13.15
N ASN A 259 6.20 12.84 11.96
CA ASN A 259 5.98 13.56 10.71
C ASN A 259 4.55 13.26 10.24
N MET A 260 3.71 14.29 10.20
CA MET A 260 2.27 14.18 10.04
C MET A 260 1.80 14.82 8.75
N HIS A 261 0.97 14.09 8.00
CA HIS A 261 0.22 14.64 6.88
C HIS A 261 -1.27 14.65 7.22
N TYR A 262 -1.85 15.85 7.28
CA TYR A 262 -3.23 16.08 7.63
C TYR A 262 -4.08 16.51 6.43
N THR A 263 -5.37 16.18 6.48
CA THR A 263 -6.38 16.66 5.52
C THR A 263 -7.47 17.41 6.27
N ALA A 264 -7.82 18.61 5.78
CA ALA A 264 -8.93 19.38 6.32
C ALA A 264 -10.28 18.72 6.00
N THR A 265 -11.21 18.71 6.94
CA THR A 265 -12.50 17.99 6.85
C THR A 265 -13.74 18.88 6.93
N GLY A 266 -13.58 20.20 6.78
CA GLY A 266 -14.68 21.17 6.88
C GLY A 266 -15.00 21.63 8.29
N LYS A 267 -14.27 21.13 9.30
CA LYS A 267 -14.42 21.52 10.72
C LYS A 267 -13.05 21.69 11.35
N GLU A 268 -12.91 22.72 12.19
CA GLU A 268 -11.75 22.81 13.08
C GLU A 268 -11.75 21.63 14.03
N THR A 269 -10.60 21.02 14.22
CA THR A 269 -10.43 19.84 15.05
C THR A 269 -8.99 19.72 15.54
N THR A 270 -8.74 18.71 16.35
CA THR A 270 -7.41 18.39 16.87
C THR A 270 -7.01 16.98 16.55
N ASP A 271 -5.70 16.72 16.61
CA ASP A 271 -5.10 15.40 16.61
C ASP A 271 -4.06 15.27 17.72
N ARG A 272 -4.00 14.08 18.32
CA ARG A 272 -2.98 13.67 19.28
C ARG A 272 -2.62 12.21 19.04
N SER A 273 -1.73 12.01 18.10
CA SER A 273 -1.33 10.69 17.64
C SER A 273 -0.33 10.02 18.58
N ARG A 274 -0.24 8.68 18.48
CA ARG A 274 0.54 7.84 19.40
C ARG A 274 1.30 6.77 18.63
N LEU A 275 2.43 6.37 19.21
CA LEU A 275 3.27 5.24 18.78
C LEU A 275 3.38 4.22 19.90
N ALA A 276 3.07 2.98 19.62
CA ALA A 276 3.37 1.83 20.46
C ALA A 276 4.55 1.06 19.91
N ILE A 277 5.47 0.60 20.76
CA ILE A 277 6.64 -0.20 20.38
C ILE A 277 6.80 -1.42 21.27
N VAL A 278 7.36 -2.47 20.69
CA VAL A 278 7.74 -3.70 21.38
C VAL A 278 9.26 -3.88 21.27
N PHE A 279 9.91 -4.08 22.40
CA PHE A 279 11.36 -4.30 22.43
C PHE A 279 11.73 -5.76 22.17
N ALA A 280 12.88 -5.97 21.55
CA ALA A 280 13.47 -7.29 21.44
C ALA A 280 13.89 -7.81 22.84
N LYS A 281 13.61 -9.07 23.11
CA LYS A 281 14.06 -9.74 24.36
C LYS A 281 15.52 -10.17 24.30
N ASN A 282 16.01 -10.44 23.09
CA ASN A 282 17.39 -10.84 22.81
C ASN A 282 17.95 -9.97 21.68
N PRO A 283 19.28 -9.80 21.60
CA PRO A 283 19.91 -9.13 20.47
C PRO A 283 19.49 -9.79 19.14
N PRO A 284 19.12 -9.00 18.12
CA PRO A 284 18.73 -9.54 16.83
C PRO A 284 19.98 -10.02 16.06
N LYS A 285 19.76 -10.94 15.12
CA LYS A 285 20.79 -11.36 14.16
C LYS A 285 21.07 -10.29 13.12
N TYR A 286 20.05 -9.55 12.73
CA TYR A 286 20.14 -8.47 11.74
C TYR A 286 19.52 -7.19 12.26
N ARG A 287 20.09 -6.05 11.86
CA ARG A 287 19.43 -4.75 11.97
C ARG A 287 18.48 -4.57 10.79
N TYR A 288 17.21 -4.28 11.07
CA TYR A 288 16.23 -3.88 10.08
C TYR A 288 16.39 -2.37 9.83
N TYR A 289 16.79 -1.99 8.63
CA TYR A 289 16.98 -0.59 8.24
C TYR A 289 16.04 -0.25 7.08
N VAL A 290 15.41 0.93 7.10
CA VAL A 290 14.58 1.43 6.00
C VAL A 290 15.29 2.58 5.32
N ASP A 291 15.49 2.45 4.01
CA ASP A 291 15.98 3.49 3.13
C ASP A 291 14.84 4.05 2.28
N GLU A 292 14.93 5.32 1.85
CA GLU A 292 13.95 5.92 0.93
C GLU A 292 14.01 5.31 -0.48
N GLY A 293 14.99 4.44 -0.72
CA GLY A 293 15.18 3.71 -1.97
C GLY A 293 15.61 4.60 -3.13
N PRO A 294 15.51 4.10 -4.36
CA PRO A 294 15.81 4.89 -5.54
C PRO A 294 14.80 6.04 -5.66
N THR A 295 15.32 7.27 -5.75
CA THR A 295 14.53 8.52 -5.68
C THR A 295 14.94 9.45 -6.80
N ALA A 296 13.97 9.98 -7.55
CA ALA A 296 14.17 10.97 -8.61
C ALA A 296 13.90 12.39 -8.11
N GLY A 297 14.88 12.99 -7.41
CA GLY A 297 14.76 14.36 -6.90
C GLY A 297 14.72 15.45 -7.98
N ASN A 298 15.07 15.13 -9.22
CA ASN A 298 14.99 16.00 -10.40
C ASN A 298 13.88 15.58 -11.37
N LEU A 299 12.84 14.95 -10.88
CA LEU A 299 11.66 14.56 -11.65
C LEU A 299 11.09 15.75 -12.41
N ALA A 300 10.78 15.53 -13.70
CA ALA A 300 10.09 16.48 -14.56
C ALA A 300 9.15 15.71 -15.50
N ILE A 301 7.85 15.90 -15.34
CA ILE A 301 6.82 15.20 -16.10
C ILE A 301 6.21 16.20 -17.09
N PRO A 302 6.34 15.95 -18.43
CA PRO A 302 5.82 16.86 -19.44
C PRO A 302 4.30 17.06 -19.34
N ALA A 303 3.85 18.25 -19.72
CA ALA A 303 2.44 18.56 -19.84
C ALA A 303 1.77 17.64 -20.87
N GLY A 304 0.59 17.11 -20.55
CA GLY A 304 -0.20 16.26 -21.44
C GLY A 304 0.33 14.87 -21.71
N ASP A 305 1.48 14.50 -21.16
CA ASP A 305 2.07 13.16 -21.39
C ASP A 305 1.26 12.08 -20.65
N PRO A 306 0.66 11.11 -21.37
CA PRO A 306 -0.16 10.07 -20.75
C PRO A 306 0.67 8.92 -20.15
N ASN A 307 2.01 8.90 -20.35
CA ASN A 307 2.86 7.80 -19.94
C ASN A 307 4.34 8.19 -19.74
N ALA A 308 4.57 9.31 -19.06
CA ALA A 308 5.91 9.78 -18.76
C ALA A 308 6.67 8.76 -17.89
N GLU A 309 7.81 8.26 -18.38
CA GLU A 309 8.67 7.36 -17.63
C GLU A 309 9.70 8.16 -16.81
N VAL A 310 9.81 7.82 -15.54
CA VAL A 310 10.83 8.35 -14.62
C VAL A 310 11.62 7.19 -14.03
N VAL A 311 12.94 7.25 -14.18
CA VAL A 311 13.86 6.23 -13.71
C VAL A 311 14.79 6.81 -12.66
N SER A 312 14.94 6.11 -11.54
CA SER A 312 15.91 6.44 -10.49
C SER A 312 16.74 5.23 -10.11
N GLU A 313 17.91 5.48 -9.55
CA GLU A 313 18.89 4.43 -9.29
C GLU A 313 19.69 4.70 -8.02
N MET A 314 20.02 3.61 -7.32
CA MET A 314 21.02 3.60 -6.27
C MET A 314 21.87 2.33 -6.35
N THR A 315 23.11 2.41 -5.84
CA THR A 315 24.06 1.30 -5.85
C THR A 315 24.44 0.90 -4.44
N ALA A 316 24.32 -0.37 -4.10
CA ALA A 316 24.70 -0.94 -2.82
C ALA A 316 26.22 -0.80 -2.59
N GLN A 317 26.61 -0.25 -1.43
CA GLN A 317 28.02 -0.07 -1.05
C GLN A 317 28.50 -1.18 -0.11
N ILE A 318 27.59 -1.96 0.44
CA ILE A 318 27.85 -3.14 1.28
C ILE A 318 26.93 -4.28 0.85
N ASP A 319 27.25 -5.49 1.28
CA ASP A 319 26.31 -6.62 1.17
C ASP A 319 25.15 -6.43 2.13
N THR A 320 23.94 -6.64 1.62
CA THR A 320 22.69 -6.54 2.38
C THR A 320 21.62 -7.47 1.81
N GLN A 321 20.42 -7.47 2.39
CA GLN A 321 19.31 -8.28 1.94
C GLN A 321 18.03 -7.43 1.94
N LEU A 322 17.33 -7.40 0.82
CA LEU A 322 16.05 -6.71 0.68
C LEU A 322 14.93 -7.57 1.27
N VAL A 323 14.06 -6.96 2.10
CA VAL A 323 12.93 -7.65 2.75
C VAL A 323 11.59 -6.92 2.61
N TYR A 324 11.60 -5.65 2.26
CA TYR A 324 10.40 -4.81 2.18
C TYR A 324 10.50 -3.80 1.05
N MET A 325 9.36 -3.50 0.41
CA MET A 325 9.24 -2.45 -0.61
C MET A 325 7.92 -1.72 -0.47
N GLN A 326 7.93 -0.40 -0.60
CA GLN A 326 6.73 0.43 -0.68
C GLN A 326 6.97 1.58 -1.64
N PRO A 327 6.44 1.50 -2.86
CA PRO A 327 6.50 2.60 -3.82
C PRO A 327 5.71 3.80 -3.32
N HIS A 328 6.13 4.99 -3.74
CA HIS A 328 5.44 6.23 -3.44
C HIS A 328 5.48 7.18 -4.63
N MET A 329 4.31 7.62 -5.01
CA MET A 329 4.02 8.64 -6.03
C MET A 329 2.83 9.46 -5.57
N HIS A 330 2.42 10.47 -6.35
CA HIS A 330 1.21 11.24 -6.05
C HIS A 330 0.08 10.94 -7.06
N LEU A 331 -0.73 11.97 -7.41
CA LEU A 331 -1.99 11.82 -8.16
C LEU A 331 -1.82 11.35 -9.60
N ARG A 332 -0.63 11.54 -10.19
CA ARG A 332 -0.36 11.15 -11.59
C ARG A 332 0.29 9.79 -11.75
N GLY A 333 0.69 9.15 -10.66
CA GLY A 333 1.29 7.81 -10.69
C GLY A 333 0.38 6.80 -11.39
N LYS A 334 0.97 5.89 -12.19
CA LYS A 334 0.27 4.78 -12.88
C LYS A 334 0.74 3.42 -12.43
N ASP A 335 2.04 3.21 -12.39
CA ASP A 335 2.69 1.96 -12.01
C ASP A 335 4.12 2.20 -11.54
N TYR A 336 4.65 1.21 -10.85
CA TYR A 336 6.00 1.21 -10.32
C TYR A 336 6.64 -0.17 -10.48
N GLU A 337 7.92 -0.19 -10.91
CA GLU A 337 8.72 -1.41 -10.97
C GLU A 337 10.02 -1.23 -10.18
N VAL A 338 10.43 -2.28 -9.45
CA VAL A 338 11.76 -2.40 -8.83
C VAL A 338 12.54 -3.48 -9.56
N ARG A 339 13.70 -3.10 -10.10
CA ARG A 339 14.62 -3.98 -10.82
C ARG A 339 15.99 -3.97 -10.17
N LEU A 340 16.59 -5.14 -10.05
CA LEU A 340 17.97 -5.31 -9.60
C LEU A 340 18.86 -5.61 -10.79
N ILE A 341 20.05 -5.00 -10.82
CA ILE A 341 21.13 -5.35 -11.74
C ILE A 341 22.33 -5.73 -10.87
N TYR A 342 22.63 -7.03 -10.86
CA TYR A 342 23.71 -7.58 -10.06
C TYR A 342 25.09 -7.26 -10.64
N PRO A 343 26.17 -7.38 -9.85
CA PRO A 343 27.54 -7.10 -10.34
C PRO A 343 27.99 -7.95 -11.53
N ASP A 344 27.42 -9.14 -11.69
CA ASP A 344 27.65 -10.04 -12.83
C ASP A 344 26.85 -9.67 -14.09
N GLY A 345 26.05 -8.58 -14.04
CA GLY A 345 25.19 -8.13 -15.12
C GLY A 345 23.82 -8.81 -15.18
N LYS A 346 23.53 -9.80 -14.33
CA LYS A 346 22.20 -10.41 -14.26
C LYS A 346 21.16 -9.38 -13.82
N MET A 347 20.02 -9.36 -14.51
CA MET A 347 18.89 -8.50 -14.18
C MET A 347 17.74 -9.32 -13.61
N GLN A 348 17.03 -8.74 -12.62
CA GLN A 348 15.85 -9.34 -12.03
C GLN A 348 14.84 -8.25 -11.67
N THR A 349 13.61 -8.32 -12.20
CA THR A 349 12.48 -7.58 -11.67
C THR A 349 11.99 -8.28 -10.42
N VAL A 350 12.01 -7.60 -9.28
CA VAL A 350 11.64 -8.15 -7.97
C VAL A 350 10.28 -7.71 -7.50
N PHE A 351 9.77 -6.64 -8.09
CA PHE A 351 8.45 -6.10 -7.78
C PHE A 351 7.92 -5.27 -8.94
N ARG A 352 6.62 -5.39 -9.19
CA ARG A 352 5.85 -4.51 -10.07
C ARG A 352 4.46 -4.32 -9.47
N THR A 353 3.91 -3.11 -9.58
CA THR A 353 2.57 -2.81 -9.09
C THR A 353 1.90 -1.74 -9.95
N LYS A 354 0.58 -1.82 -10.06
CA LYS A 354 -0.22 -0.66 -10.43
C LYS A 354 -0.25 0.31 -9.26
N TRP A 355 -0.41 1.59 -9.55
CA TRP A 355 -0.49 2.60 -8.51
C TRP A 355 -1.93 3.07 -8.29
N ASP A 356 -2.30 3.22 -7.03
CA ASP A 356 -3.50 3.92 -6.60
C ASP A 356 -3.11 4.83 -5.43
N PHE A 357 -3.30 6.13 -5.61
CA PHE A 357 -2.91 7.14 -4.62
C PHE A 357 -3.54 6.91 -3.24
N ASN A 358 -4.77 6.35 -3.21
CA ASN A 358 -5.48 6.09 -1.95
C ASN A 358 -4.89 4.89 -1.16
N TRP A 359 -4.10 4.03 -1.81
CA TRP A 359 -3.61 2.77 -1.25
C TRP A 359 -2.11 2.62 -1.44
N GLN A 360 -1.35 3.27 -0.59
CA GLN A 360 0.12 3.23 -0.61
C GLN A 360 0.63 2.01 0.16
N ILE A 361 0.41 0.83 -0.41
CA ILE A 361 0.66 -0.45 0.26
C ILE A 361 2.14 -0.82 0.15
N GLY A 362 2.74 -1.20 1.28
CA GLY A 362 4.03 -1.86 1.33
C GLY A 362 3.89 -3.38 1.27
N VAL A 363 4.91 -4.04 0.73
CA VAL A 363 4.97 -5.49 0.57
C VAL A 363 6.14 -6.09 1.34
N ASP A 364 5.88 -7.09 2.17
CA ASP A 364 6.87 -7.83 2.94
C ASP A 364 7.23 -9.12 2.19
N LEU A 365 8.51 -9.30 1.85
CA LEU A 365 8.98 -10.48 1.12
C LEU A 365 8.89 -11.75 1.97
N VAL A 366 8.47 -12.87 1.37
CA VAL A 366 8.50 -14.20 2.03
C VAL A 366 9.91 -14.68 2.30
N LYS A 367 10.88 -14.22 1.51
CA LYS A 367 12.32 -14.55 1.66
C LYS A 367 13.15 -13.32 1.34
N PRO A 368 14.20 -13.07 2.12
CA PRO A 368 15.14 -12.01 1.80
C PRO A 368 15.78 -12.21 0.42
N ILE A 369 15.93 -11.12 -0.34
CA ILE A 369 16.64 -11.12 -1.62
C ILE A 369 18.05 -10.59 -1.38
N PRO A 370 19.11 -11.36 -1.66
CA PRO A 370 20.49 -10.90 -1.50
C PRO A 370 20.77 -9.68 -2.41
N ILE A 371 21.40 -8.69 -1.83
CA ILE A 371 21.86 -7.47 -2.52
C ILE A 371 23.37 -7.34 -2.26
N PRO A 372 24.22 -8.03 -3.04
CA PRO A 372 25.65 -7.88 -2.94
C PRO A 372 26.12 -6.46 -3.20
N LYS A 373 27.23 -6.05 -2.60
CA LYS A 373 27.91 -4.79 -2.92
C LYS A 373 28.05 -4.62 -4.43
N GLY A 374 27.75 -3.44 -4.95
CA GLY A 374 27.76 -3.13 -6.38
C GLY A 374 26.46 -3.43 -7.11
N THR A 375 25.48 -4.08 -6.47
CA THR A 375 24.13 -4.24 -7.05
C THR A 375 23.47 -2.88 -7.24
N ARG A 376 22.96 -2.64 -8.45
CA ARG A 376 22.16 -1.46 -8.77
C ARG A 376 20.70 -1.77 -8.53
N VAL A 377 20.03 -0.91 -7.77
CA VAL A 377 18.59 -0.96 -7.49
C VAL A 377 17.93 0.13 -8.30
N ILE A 378 17.06 -0.24 -9.23
CA ILE A 378 16.42 0.66 -10.18
C ILE A 378 14.94 0.77 -9.82
N GLY A 379 14.46 2.01 -9.68
CA GLY A 379 13.04 2.34 -9.60
C GLY A 379 12.57 2.90 -10.94
N ILE A 380 11.55 2.28 -11.54
CA ILE A 380 10.94 2.71 -12.80
C ILE A 380 9.48 3.02 -12.50
N ALA A 381 9.07 4.25 -12.76
CA ALA A 381 7.70 4.70 -12.55
C ALA A 381 7.12 5.31 -13.83
N HIS A 382 5.83 5.11 -14.06
CA HIS A 382 5.11 5.82 -15.11
C HIS A 382 4.07 6.75 -14.50
N PHE A 383 3.90 7.90 -15.14
CA PHE A 383 2.96 8.95 -14.74
C PHE A 383 2.03 9.30 -15.90
N ASP A 384 0.77 9.58 -15.57
CA ASP A 384 -0.23 10.10 -16.51
C ASP A 384 -0.54 11.57 -16.18
N ASN A 385 0.11 12.48 -16.89
CA ASN A 385 -0.13 13.93 -16.80
C ASN A 385 -1.10 14.42 -17.88
N SER A 386 -1.91 13.53 -18.46
CA SER A 386 -2.89 13.88 -19.49
C SER A 386 -4.25 14.29 -18.91
N ALA A 387 -5.10 14.84 -19.76
CA ALA A 387 -6.48 15.14 -19.42
C ALA A 387 -7.36 13.91 -19.18
N ASN A 388 -6.90 12.71 -19.55
CA ASN A 388 -7.62 11.45 -19.29
C ASN A 388 -7.47 10.95 -17.85
N ASN A 389 -6.45 11.41 -17.13
CA ASN A 389 -6.31 11.14 -15.71
C ASN A 389 -7.25 12.05 -14.91
N LYS A 390 -8.35 11.49 -14.42
CA LYS A 390 -9.37 12.21 -13.64
C LYS A 390 -8.86 12.82 -12.33
N TRP A 391 -7.70 12.38 -11.85
CA TRP A 391 -7.07 12.86 -10.62
C TRP A 391 -6.02 13.94 -10.89
N ASN A 392 -5.67 14.18 -12.16
CA ASN A 392 -4.71 15.21 -12.54
C ASN A 392 -5.30 16.60 -12.34
N PRO A 393 -4.75 17.43 -11.46
CA PRO A 393 -5.30 18.76 -11.19
C PRO A 393 -5.12 19.74 -12.35
N ASP A 394 -4.06 19.58 -13.17
CA ASP A 394 -3.78 20.44 -14.32
C ASP A 394 -2.88 19.74 -15.34
N PRO A 395 -3.45 19.22 -16.44
CA PRO A 395 -2.70 18.53 -17.48
C PRO A 395 -1.86 19.48 -18.37
N THR A 396 -2.02 20.77 -18.25
CA THR A 396 -1.31 21.76 -19.09
C THR A 396 0.05 22.16 -18.52
N LYS A 397 0.36 21.71 -17.29
CA LYS A 397 1.59 22.08 -16.59
C LYS A 397 2.67 21.01 -16.68
N LEU A 398 3.91 21.45 -16.83
CA LEU A 398 5.09 20.64 -16.49
C LEU A 398 5.13 20.46 -14.97
N VAL A 399 5.27 19.22 -14.50
CA VAL A 399 5.23 18.87 -13.09
C VAL A 399 6.62 18.50 -12.60
N PHE A 400 7.03 19.09 -11.49
CA PHE A 400 8.32 18.82 -10.85
C PHE A 400 8.15 18.05 -9.54
N TRP A 401 9.29 17.62 -9.00
CA TRP A 401 9.36 17.04 -7.67
C TRP A 401 8.86 18.04 -6.61
N GLY A 402 8.01 17.59 -5.71
CA GLY A 402 7.54 18.40 -4.59
C GLY A 402 6.77 17.59 -3.57
N LEU A 403 6.51 18.19 -2.42
CA LEU A 403 5.88 17.55 -1.26
C LEU A 403 4.37 17.47 -1.35
N GLN A 404 3.75 18.30 -2.18
CA GLN A 404 2.30 18.41 -2.26
C GLN A 404 1.71 17.41 -3.28
N ASN A 405 0.48 16.98 -3.05
CA ASN A 405 -0.17 15.98 -3.91
C ASN A 405 -0.35 16.43 -5.36
N TRP A 406 -0.41 17.74 -5.63
CA TRP A 406 -0.46 18.30 -6.99
C TRP A 406 0.90 18.46 -7.67
N GLU A 407 1.98 18.30 -6.93
CA GLU A 407 3.32 18.05 -7.42
C GLU A 407 3.52 16.55 -7.59
N GLU A 408 4.74 16.05 -7.80
CA GLU A 408 4.98 14.62 -7.86
C GLU A 408 6.24 14.18 -7.13
N MET A 409 6.23 12.92 -6.71
CA MET A 409 7.38 12.20 -6.18
C MET A 409 7.56 10.87 -6.90
N GLN A 410 8.80 10.38 -6.91
CA GLN A 410 9.13 9.02 -7.31
C GLN A 410 10.18 8.49 -6.35
N ASN A 411 9.76 7.59 -5.47
CA ASN A 411 10.66 6.84 -4.60
C ASN A 411 10.03 5.50 -4.21
N CYS A 412 10.80 4.65 -3.54
CA CYS A 412 10.31 3.38 -3.00
C CYS A 412 10.99 3.12 -1.65
N PHE A 413 10.26 3.26 -0.55
CA PHE A 413 10.80 2.89 0.76
C PHE A 413 11.15 1.41 0.76
N MET A 414 12.39 1.08 1.10
CA MET A 414 12.91 -0.27 1.04
C MET A 414 13.50 -0.68 2.38
N GLY A 415 13.08 -1.85 2.88
CA GLY A 415 13.60 -2.46 4.12
C GLY A 415 14.73 -3.43 3.82
N TYR A 416 15.80 -3.31 4.57
CA TYR A 416 17.00 -4.11 4.41
C TYR A 416 17.45 -4.76 5.73
N LEU A 417 18.03 -5.94 5.63
CA LEU A 417 18.73 -6.60 6.71
C LEU A 417 20.24 -6.32 6.58
N ILE A 418 20.81 -5.72 7.59
CA ILE A 418 22.23 -5.39 7.66
C ILE A 418 22.86 -5.97 8.94
N ASP A 419 24.20 -5.98 9.01
CA ASP A 419 24.90 -6.34 10.24
C ASP A 419 24.44 -5.45 11.41
N PRO A 420 24.03 -6.00 12.56
CA PRO A 420 23.57 -5.23 13.69
C PRO A 420 24.65 -4.29 14.26
N ASN A 421 25.92 -4.58 14.06
CA ASN A 421 27.04 -3.75 14.48
C ASN A 421 27.38 -2.62 13.50
N PHE A 422 26.74 -2.60 12.32
CA PHE A 422 27.00 -1.58 11.32
C PHE A 422 26.40 -0.24 11.75
N LYS A 423 27.25 0.76 12.00
CA LYS A 423 26.85 2.06 12.54
C LYS A 423 26.59 3.12 11.46
N GLU A 424 27.29 3.01 10.32
CA GLU A 424 27.30 4.03 9.25
C GLU A 424 26.19 3.83 8.22
N VAL A 425 24.92 3.79 8.65
CA VAL A 425 23.76 3.54 7.77
C VAL A 425 23.61 4.56 6.62
N ARG A 426 24.25 5.72 6.73
CA ARG A 426 24.25 6.78 5.68
C ARG A 426 24.88 6.32 4.35
N ASN A 427 25.77 5.35 4.40
CA ASN A 427 26.62 4.94 3.28
C ASN A 427 26.26 3.55 2.72
N ILE A 428 25.11 3.00 3.11
CA ILE A 428 24.65 1.69 2.61
C ILE A 428 24.39 1.75 1.10
N PHE A 429 23.85 2.87 0.61
CA PHE A 429 23.58 3.09 -0.81
C PHE A 429 24.15 4.42 -1.29
N LYS A 430 24.72 4.40 -2.48
CA LYS A 430 25.08 5.61 -3.24
C LYS A 430 24.01 5.86 -4.28
N ARG A 431 23.31 6.99 -4.19
CA ARG A 431 22.34 7.40 -5.22
C ARG A 431 23.09 7.99 -6.40
N SER A 432 22.75 7.55 -7.59
CA SER A 432 23.18 8.15 -8.85
C SER A 432 22.15 9.20 -9.24
N GLY A 433 22.59 10.26 -9.90
CA GLY A 433 21.66 11.14 -10.62
C GLY A 433 20.84 10.32 -11.66
N PRO A 434 19.99 10.94 -12.49
CA PRO A 434 19.12 10.21 -13.41
C PRO A 434 19.91 9.17 -14.20
N SER A 435 19.46 7.91 -14.11
CA SER A 435 20.11 6.80 -14.79
C SER A 435 19.89 6.94 -16.30
N LEU A 436 20.98 7.01 -17.06
CA LEU A 436 20.95 6.83 -18.50
C LEU A 436 20.85 5.32 -18.80
N LEU A 437 19.74 4.69 -18.49
CA LEU A 437 19.46 3.37 -19.05
C LEU A 437 19.26 3.52 -20.56
N PRO A 438 19.76 2.59 -21.41
CA PRO A 438 19.41 2.57 -22.82
C PRO A 438 17.88 2.50 -22.91
N ARG A 439 17.27 3.51 -23.53
CA ARG A 439 15.83 3.52 -23.77
C ARG A 439 15.46 2.31 -24.60
N SER A 440 14.41 1.61 -24.20
CA SER A 440 13.70 0.69 -25.09
C SER A 440 13.34 1.47 -26.37
N THR A 441 13.70 0.93 -27.54
CA THR A 441 13.61 1.59 -28.84
C THR A 441 12.19 1.75 -29.40
N SER A 442 11.18 1.92 -28.54
CA SER A 442 9.77 2.06 -28.95
C SER A 442 9.11 3.30 -28.35
N GLY A 443 9.66 4.49 -28.61
CA GLY A 443 9.03 5.78 -28.31
C GLY A 443 9.83 6.96 -28.87
N PRO A 444 9.20 8.09 -29.24
CA PRO A 444 9.90 9.22 -29.83
C PRO A 444 10.94 9.83 -28.86
N ALA A 445 12.12 10.10 -29.38
CA ALA A 445 13.25 10.67 -28.64
C ALA A 445 12.89 12.08 -28.12
N LEU A 446 12.97 12.27 -26.79
CA LEU A 446 13.03 13.61 -26.21
C LEU A 446 14.44 14.17 -26.38
N SER A 447 14.56 15.27 -27.09
CA SER A 447 15.77 16.05 -27.22
C SER A 447 16.24 16.58 -25.87
N THR A 448 17.54 16.46 -25.63
CA THR A 448 18.27 16.93 -24.45
C THR A 448 17.98 18.40 -24.19
N LEU A 449 17.20 18.74 -23.18
CA LEU A 449 17.14 20.08 -22.62
C LEU A 449 18.32 20.23 -21.65
N VAL A 450 19.41 20.82 -22.16
CA VAL A 450 20.49 21.35 -21.32
C VAL A 450 20.00 22.67 -20.76
N ILE A 451 19.67 22.71 -19.47
CA ILE A 451 19.46 23.98 -18.76
C ILE A 451 20.84 24.50 -18.36
N LYS A 452 21.20 25.68 -18.87
CA LYS A 452 22.33 26.46 -18.43
C LYS A 452 22.08 27.08 -17.06
#